data_da1c539202bef3158ba9b72d7c978b2e
#
_entry.id   da1c539202bef3158ba9b72d7c978b2e
#
_cell.length_a   1.000
_cell.length_b   1.000
_cell.length_c   1.000
_cell.angle_alpha   90.00
_cell.angle_beta   90.00
_cell.angle_gamma   90.00
#
_symmetry.space_group_name_H-M   'P 1'
#
loop_
_entity.id
_entity.type
_entity.pdbx_description
1 polymer ?
#
loop_
_entity_poly.entity_id
_entity_poly.type
_entity_poly.pdbx_seq_one_letter_code
_entity_poly.pdbx_strand_id
1 'polypeptide(L)'
;MDRNANKIVLVTQKSRLQELLYKYNTKAQAKFHIEHMGADFSDYILEDETYQKALANVKQIADKYAKLTVVDREFLPNMLFGKDDIVIAVGRDGLVCNTMKYLSGQKLIGVNPDPARWDGILLPFESSELEKIIPKTIMGDCDVRNVTMAKAVTNDGQKMLAVND
;
A
#
# COMPACT_ATOMS: atom_id res chain seq x y z
N MET A 1 18.47 20.35 15.45
CA MET A 1 17.37 19.37 15.47
C MET A 1 17.91 18.10 14.83
N ASP A 2 18.28 17.16 15.66
CA ASP A 2 18.63 15.82 15.15
C ASP A 2 17.39 15.26 14.46
N ARG A 3 17.45 15.18 13.14
CA ARG A 3 16.54 14.36 12.35
C ARG A 3 16.92 12.92 12.67
N ASN A 4 16.40 12.40 13.77
CA ASN A 4 16.29 10.97 13.97
C ASN A 4 15.38 10.51 12.83
N ALA A 5 16.02 10.11 11.77
CA ALA A 5 15.41 9.96 10.46
C ALA A 5 14.55 8.72 10.45
N ASN A 6 13.32 8.88 10.89
CA ASN A 6 12.29 7.95 10.50
C ASN A 6 12.28 7.94 8.97
N LYS A 7 12.54 6.81 8.40
CA LYS A 7 12.36 6.59 6.97
C LYS A 7 10.87 6.35 6.73
N ILE A 8 10.34 6.90 5.66
CA ILE A 8 9.00 6.54 5.20
C ILE A 8 9.13 5.45 4.14
N VAL A 9 8.46 4.33 4.36
CA VAL A 9 8.38 3.23 3.39
C VAL A 9 6.99 3.24 2.77
N LEU A 10 6.92 3.56 1.49
CA LEU A 10 5.70 3.52 0.70
C LEU A 10 5.55 2.16 0.03
N VAL A 11 4.56 1.42 0.47
CA VAL A 11 4.21 0.12 -0.12
C VAL A 11 3.17 0.31 -1.21
N THR A 12 3.47 -0.21 -2.39
CA THR A 12 2.63 -0.11 -3.58
C THR A 12 2.24 -1.50 -4.10
N GLN A 13 1.28 -1.53 -5.01
CA GLN A 13 0.90 -2.72 -5.76
C GLN A 13 0.65 -2.36 -7.21
N LYS A 14 0.66 -3.35 -8.09
CA LYS A 14 0.26 -3.15 -9.48
C LYS A 14 -1.25 -2.90 -9.57
N SER A 15 -1.66 -1.99 -10.45
CA SER A 15 -3.06 -1.86 -10.84
C SER A 15 -3.50 -3.05 -11.70
N ARG A 16 -4.81 -3.25 -11.87
CA ARG A 16 -5.33 -4.29 -12.79
C ARG A 16 -4.79 -4.12 -14.21
N LEU A 17 -4.67 -2.87 -14.69
CA LEU A 17 -4.10 -2.60 -16.00
C LEU A 17 -2.63 -3.03 -16.07
N GLN A 18 -1.83 -2.69 -15.08
CA GLN A 18 -0.41 -3.08 -15.04
C GLN A 18 -0.23 -4.61 -15.00
N GLU A 19 -1.06 -5.33 -14.25
CA GLU A 19 -1.07 -6.79 -14.24
C GLU A 19 -1.41 -7.37 -15.61
N LEU A 20 -2.40 -6.79 -16.31
CA LEU A 20 -2.75 -7.18 -17.67
C LEU A 20 -1.61 -6.92 -18.67
N LEU A 21 -0.97 -5.76 -18.60
CA LEU A 21 0.15 -5.42 -19.46
C LEU A 21 1.35 -6.35 -19.24
N TYR A 22 1.58 -6.76 -18.01
CA TYR A 22 2.60 -7.76 -17.70
C TYR A 22 2.26 -9.13 -18.34
N LYS A 23 0.98 -9.51 -18.35
CA LYS A 23 0.52 -10.78 -18.91
C LYS A 23 0.48 -10.79 -20.45
N TYR A 24 0.05 -9.70 -21.08
CA TYR A 24 -0.23 -9.63 -22.52
C TYR A 24 0.80 -8.83 -23.32
N ASN A 25 1.81 -8.29 -22.68
CA ASN A 25 2.91 -7.51 -23.26
C ASN A 25 2.51 -6.19 -23.96
N THR A 26 1.30 -6.08 -24.52
CA THR A 26 0.83 -4.85 -25.16
C THR A 26 -0.57 -4.45 -24.72
N LYS A 27 -0.80 -3.12 -24.71
CA LYS A 27 -2.11 -2.55 -24.36
C LYS A 27 -3.21 -3.01 -25.33
N ALA A 28 -2.87 -3.18 -26.62
CA ALA A 28 -3.82 -3.64 -27.64
C ALA A 28 -4.28 -5.09 -27.39
N GLN A 29 -3.36 -5.97 -27.02
CA GLN A 29 -3.68 -7.36 -26.68
C GLN A 29 -4.50 -7.43 -25.38
N ALA A 30 -4.13 -6.67 -24.35
CA ALA A 30 -4.89 -6.59 -23.11
C ALA A 30 -6.33 -6.09 -23.37
N LYS A 31 -6.47 -5.02 -24.17
CA LYS A 31 -7.78 -4.47 -24.55
C LYS A 31 -8.62 -5.50 -25.28
N PHE A 32 -8.07 -6.12 -26.31
CA PHE A 32 -8.78 -7.16 -27.08
C PHE A 32 -9.29 -8.28 -26.17
N HIS A 33 -8.46 -8.76 -25.25
CA HIS A 33 -8.84 -9.84 -24.34
C HIS A 33 -10.01 -9.43 -23.43
N ILE A 34 -9.93 -8.25 -22.81
CA ILE A 34 -10.95 -7.76 -21.87
C ILE A 34 -12.28 -7.50 -22.58
N GLU A 35 -12.26 -6.85 -23.75
CA GLU A 35 -13.46 -6.57 -24.53
C GLU A 35 -14.10 -7.87 -25.08
N HIS A 36 -13.28 -8.86 -25.47
CA HIS A 36 -13.77 -10.16 -25.90
C HIS A 36 -14.45 -10.96 -24.78
N MET A 37 -14.05 -10.71 -23.52
CA MET A 37 -14.72 -11.26 -22.34
C MET A 37 -15.98 -10.46 -21.91
N GLY A 38 -16.35 -9.42 -22.65
CA GLY A 38 -17.53 -8.59 -22.37
C GLY A 38 -17.33 -7.55 -21.28
N ALA A 39 -16.08 -7.27 -20.86
CA ALA A 39 -15.76 -6.24 -19.87
C ALA A 39 -15.29 -4.94 -20.55
N ASP A 40 -15.49 -3.83 -19.85
CA ASP A 40 -15.07 -2.50 -20.33
C ASP A 40 -13.60 -2.24 -19.99
N PHE A 41 -12.77 -2.11 -21.02
CA PHE A 41 -11.35 -1.81 -20.86
C PHE A 41 -11.08 -0.38 -20.35
N SER A 42 -12.01 0.56 -20.57
CA SER A 42 -11.87 1.94 -20.08
C SER A 42 -11.87 2.01 -18.56
N ASP A 43 -12.57 1.11 -17.89
CA ASP A 43 -12.58 1.01 -16.43
C ASP A 43 -11.19 0.66 -15.86
N TYR A 44 -10.42 -0.18 -16.53
CA TYR A 44 -9.05 -0.51 -16.15
C TYR A 44 -8.10 0.68 -16.30
N ILE A 45 -8.32 1.48 -17.35
CA ILE A 45 -7.53 2.71 -17.57
C ILE A 45 -7.84 3.71 -16.46
N LEU A 46 -9.11 3.95 -16.18
CA LEU A 46 -9.54 4.91 -15.17
C LEU A 46 -9.02 4.54 -13.77
N GLU A 47 -9.08 3.25 -13.41
CA GLU A 47 -8.52 2.76 -12.14
C GLU A 47 -7.02 3.02 -12.06
N ASP A 48 -6.27 2.72 -13.12
CA ASP A 48 -4.82 2.93 -13.15
C ASP A 48 -4.47 4.42 -13.03
N GLU A 49 -5.12 5.27 -13.80
CA GLU A 49 -4.90 6.72 -13.77
C GLU A 49 -5.18 7.31 -12.36
N THR A 50 -6.28 6.90 -11.75
CA THR A 50 -6.64 7.31 -10.39
C THR A 50 -5.60 6.85 -9.37
N TYR A 51 -5.17 5.58 -9.48
CA TYR A 51 -4.14 5.01 -8.63
C TYR A 51 -2.79 5.72 -8.77
N GLN A 52 -2.34 5.95 -10.01
CA GLN A 52 -1.07 6.65 -10.27
C GLN A 52 -1.08 8.08 -9.75
N LYS A 53 -2.21 8.78 -9.90
CA LYS A 53 -2.39 10.12 -9.36
C LYS A 53 -2.29 10.13 -7.83
N ALA A 54 -2.95 9.20 -7.15
CA ALA A 54 -2.84 9.06 -5.70
C ALA A 54 -1.41 8.75 -5.25
N LEU A 55 -0.71 7.82 -5.94
CA LEU A 55 0.68 7.50 -5.65
C LEU A 55 1.61 8.70 -5.84
N ALA A 56 1.44 9.47 -6.91
CA ALA A 56 2.25 10.66 -7.15
C ALA A 56 2.08 11.69 -6.02
N ASN A 57 0.84 11.91 -5.58
CA ASN A 57 0.54 12.81 -4.46
C ASN A 57 1.16 12.31 -3.15
N VAL A 58 1.02 11.03 -2.83
CA VAL A 58 1.62 10.43 -1.63
C VAL A 58 3.14 10.57 -1.64
N LYS A 59 3.80 10.29 -2.77
CA LYS A 59 5.26 10.44 -2.92
C LYS A 59 5.69 11.88 -2.67
N GLN A 60 5.01 12.84 -3.30
CA GLN A 60 5.31 14.26 -3.16
C GLN A 60 5.17 14.74 -1.71
N ILE A 61 4.12 14.28 -1.01
CA ILE A 61 3.90 14.66 0.39
C ILE A 61 4.92 13.99 1.30
N ALA A 62 5.12 12.68 1.18
CA ALA A 62 5.99 11.92 2.06
C ALA A 62 7.46 12.38 1.99
N ASP A 63 7.94 12.72 0.81
CA ASP A 63 9.33 13.19 0.59
C ASP A 63 9.65 14.52 1.28
N LYS A 64 8.61 15.32 1.62
CA LYS A 64 8.79 16.56 2.42
C LYS A 64 9.19 16.29 3.86
N TYR A 65 8.81 15.15 4.42
CA TYR A 65 8.92 14.88 5.86
C TYR A 65 10.08 13.96 6.25
N ALA A 66 10.40 12.97 5.40
CA ALA A 66 11.49 12.04 5.67
C ALA A 66 12.00 11.40 4.38
N LYS A 67 13.13 10.68 4.48
CA LYS A 67 13.66 9.90 3.35
C LYS A 67 12.63 8.86 2.91
N LEU A 68 12.16 8.96 1.67
CA LEU A 68 11.20 8.04 1.08
C LEU A 68 11.88 6.83 0.46
N THR A 69 11.37 5.65 0.75
CA THR A 69 11.70 4.38 0.07
C THR A 69 10.41 3.80 -0.49
N VAL A 70 10.37 3.48 -1.77
CA VAL A 70 9.21 2.87 -2.41
C VAL A 70 9.46 1.38 -2.61
N VAL A 71 8.52 0.56 -2.20
CA VAL A 71 8.60 -0.91 -2.25
C VAL A 71 7.32 -1.46 -2.87
N ASP A 72 7.45 -2.24 -3.94
CA ASP A 72 6.30 -3.00 -4.44
C ASP A 72 5.99 -4.17 -3.49
N ARG A 73 4.71 -4.51 -3.40
CA ARG A 73 4.18 -5.62 -2.61
C ARG A 73 4.96 -6.94 -2.81
N GLU A 74 5.43 -7.19 -4.01
CA GLU A 74 6.18 -8.41 -4.35
C GLU A 74 7.52 -8.50 -3.60
N PHE A 75 8.10 -7.36 -3.21
CA PHE A 75 9.38 -7.28 -2.51
C PHE A 75 9.28 -7.17 -0.99
N LEU A 76 8.06 -7.12 -0.43
CA LEU A 76 7.85 -7.07 1.03
C LEU A 76 8.56 -8.20 1.80
N PRO A 77 8.60 -9.46 1.30
CA PRO A 77 9.30 -10.54 2.01
C PRO A 77 10.79 -10.29 2.22
N ASN A 78 11.40 -9.47 1.38
CA ASN A 78 12.83 -9.15 1.41
C ASN A 78 13.12 -7.78 2.04
N MET A 79 12.07 -7.04 2.44
CA MET A 79 12.21 -5.70 3.01
C MET A 79 12.57 -5.78 4.49
N LEU A 80 13.61 -5.04 4.88
CA LEU A 80 13.95 -4.83 6.28
C LEU A 80 13.42 -3.47 6.74
N PHE A 81 12.45 -3.52 7.64
CA PHE A 81 11.87 -2.32 8.26
C PHE A 81 12.68 -1.95 9.50
N GLY A 82 13.10 -0.68 9.58
CA GLY A 82 13.67 -0.12 10.79
C GLY A 82 12.61 0.02 11.90
N LYS A 83 13.06 0.07 13.15
CA LYS A 83 12.16 0.14 14.32
C LYS A 83 11.24 1.37 14.28
N ASP A 84 11.77 2.49 13.83
CA ASP A 84 11.09 3.80 13.83
C ASP A 84 10.61 4.21 12.41
N ASP A 85 10.61 3.27 11.46
CA ASP A 85 10.08 3.52 10.13
C ASP A 85 8.56 3.74 10.18
N ILE A 86 8.07 4.67 9.38
CA ILE A 86 6.64 4.84 9.13
C ILE A 86 6.33 4.18 7.80
N VAL A 87 5.33 3.31 7.79
CA VAL A 87 4.92 2.58 6.59
C VAL A 87 3.62 3.17 6.07
N ILE A 88 3.56 3.44 4.77
CA ILE A 88 2.34 3.90 4.09
C ILE A 88 1.98 2.85 3.06
N ALA A 89 0.78 2.28 3.13
CA ALA A 89 0.27 1.37 2.12
C ALA A 89 -0.81 2.07 1.28
N VAL A 90 -0.60 2.16 -0.03
CA VAL A 90 -1.56 2.76 -0.97
C VAL A 90 -2.13 1.66 -1.85
N GLY A 91 -3.41 1.36 -1.67
CA GLY A 91 -4.04 0.26 -2.42
C GLY A 91 -5.38 -0.16 -1.87
N ARG A 92 -5.57 -1.47 -1.73
CA ARG A 92 -6.77 -2.10 -1.16
C ARG A 92 -6.46 -2.73 0.20
N ASP A 93 -7.50 -3.11 0.95
CA ASP A 93 -7.37 -3.72 2.28
C ASP A 93 -6.41 -4.90 2.31
N GLY A 94 -6.43 -5.75 1.28
CA GLY A 94 -5.50 -6.86 1.14
C GLY A 94 -4.02 -6.46 1.08
N LEU A 95 -3.68 -5.25 0.60
CA LEU A 95 -2.31 -4.74 0.65
C LEU A 95 -1.93 -4.40 2.09
N VAL A 96 -2.83 -3.77 2.84
CA VAL A 96 -2.62 -3.44 4.26
C VAL A 96 -2.43 -4.70 5.08
N CYS A 97 -3.34 -5.68 4.95
CA CYS A 97 -3.24 -6.98 5.61
C CYS A 97 -1.92 -7.70 5.28
N ASN A 98 -1.52 -7.69 4.01
CA ASN A 98 -0.26 -8.31 3.61
C ASN A 98 0.95 -7.58 4.18
N THR A 99 0.94 -6.25 4.19
CA THR A 99 2.04 -5.42 4.74
C THR A 99 2.21 -5.66 6.23
N MET A 100 1.12 -5.72 7.00
CA MET A 100 1.16 -5.95 8.45
C MET A 100 1.95 -7.18 8.85
N LYS A 101 1.95 -8.25 8.04
CA LYS A 101 2.65 -9.51 8.32
C LYS A 101 4.17 -9.36 8.44
N TYR A 102 4.72 -8.30 7.85
CA TYR A 102 6.16 -8.00 7.83
C TYR A 102 6.56 -6.93 8.83
N LEU A 103 5.60 -6.36 9.55
CA LEU A 103 5.85 -5.32 10.55
C LEU A 103 5.96 -5.91 11.96
N SER A 104 6.77 -5.28 12.79
CA SER A 104 6.97 -5.63 14.20
C SER A 104 6.91 -4.38 15.09
N GLY A 105 5.76 -3.70 15.05
CA GLY A 105 5.50 -2.51 15.85
C GLY A 105 5.63 -1.17 15.10
N GLN A 106 6.04 -1.18 13.82
CA GLN A 106 6.03 0.03 13.00
C GLN A 106 4.61 0.53 12.80
N LYS A 107 4.43 1.85 12.73
CA LYS A 107 3.14 2.46 12.42
C LYS A 107 2.84 2.31 10.93
N LEU A 108 1.63 1.84 10.62
CA LEU A 108 1.14 1.68 9.26
C LEU A 108 -0.02 2.64 9.01
N ILE A 109 0.09 3.42 7.93
CA ILE A 109 -0.94 4.33 7.45
C ILE A 109 -1.54 3.72 6.17
N GLY A 110 -2.82 3.37 6.21
CA GLY A 110 -3.55 2.89 5.05
C GLY A 110 -4.16 4.05 4.26
N VAL A 111 -3.87 4.12 2.97
CA VAL A 111 -4.38 5.17 2.06
C VAL A 111 -5.23 4.55 0.97
N ASN A 112 -6.49 4.99 0.88
CA ASN A 112 -7.41 4.62 -0.18
C ASN A 112 -7.16 5.49 -1.43
N PRO A 113 -6.70 4.92 -2.55
CA PRO A 113 -6.44 5.68 -3.75
C PRO A 113 -7.71 6.05 -4.53
N ASP A 114 -8.81 5.33 -4.31
CA ASP A 114 -10.08 5.49 -5.04
C ASP A 114 -11.28 5.19 -4.12
N PRO A 115 -11.66 6.15 -3.25
CA PRO A 115 -12.79 5.96 -2.32
C PRO A 115 -14.15 5.79 -3.01
N ALA A 116 -14.28 6.22 -4.26
CA ALA A 116 -15.49 6.00 -5.03
C ALA A 116 -15.67 4.54 -5.47
N ARG A 117 -14.57 3.80 -5.55
CA ARG A 117 -14.53 2.40 -6.01
C ARG A 117 -14.43 1.39 -4.85
N TRP A 118 -13.70 1.74 -3.78
CA TRP A 118 -13.37 0.83 -2.67
C TRP A 118 -13.77 1.42 -1.32
N ASP A 119 -14.46 0.66 -0.49
CA ASP A 119 -14.83 1.10 0.87
C ASP A 119 -13.59 1.36 1.75
N GLY A 120 -12.56 0.52 1.65
CA GLY A 120 -11.28 0.72 2.32
C GLY A 120 -11.36 0.71 3.84
N ILE A 121 -11.83 -0.38 4.44
CA ILE A 121 -11.99 -0.51 5.90
C ILE A 121 -10.68 -0.30 6.66
N LEU A 122 -9.57 -0.75 6.07
CA LEU A 122 -8.21 -0.59 6.61
C LEU A 122 -7.46 0.59 5.98
N LEU A 123 -8.12 1.37 5.15
CA LEU A 123 -7.58 2.50 4.39
C LEU A 123 -8.38 3.76 4.71
N PRO A 124 -8.35 4.25 5.97
CA PRO A 124 -9.24 5.32 6.41
C PRO A 124 -8.90 6.69 5.83
N PHE A 125 -7.77 6.82 5.12
CA PHE A 125 -7.25 8.10 4.66
C PHE A 125 -7.18 8.18 3.15
N GLU A 126 -7.40 9.38 2.63
CA GLU A 126 -7.10 9.74 1.25
C GLU A 126 -5.69 10.34 1.14
N SER A 127 -5.14 10.36 -0.08
CA SER A 127 -3.77 10.87 -0.30
C SER A 127 -3.58 12.33 0.12
N SER A 128 -4.63 13.16 0.01
CA SER A 128 -4.63 14.58 0.41
C SER A 128 -4.49 14.81 1.92
N GLU A 129 -4.91 13.84 2.73
CA GLU A 129 -4.90 13.96 4.19
C GLU A 129 -3.52 13.72 4.80
N LEU A 130 -2.60 13.13 4.05
CA LEU A 130 -1.26 12.76 4.53
C LEU A 130 -0.42 13.96 4.98
N GLU A 131 -0.67 15.16 4.45
CA GLU A 131 0.00 16.38 4.92
C GLU A 131 -0.27 16.66 6.42
N LYS A 132 -1.41 16.23 6.94
CA LYS A 132 -1.77 16.37 8.35
C LYS A 132 -1.37 15.16 9.18
N ILE A 133 -1.43 13.96 8.57
CA ILE A 133 -1.27 12.69 9.28
C ILE A 133 0.21 12.35 9.49
N ILE A 134 1.07 12.55 8.50
CA ILE A 134 2.50 12.22 8.61
C ILE A 134 3.17 12.97 9.75
N PRO A 135 3.05 14.31 9.89
CA PRO A 135 3.66 15.02 11.00
C PRO A 135 3.18 14.54 12.36
N LYS A 136 1.88 14.29 12.53
CA LYS A 136 1.31 13.77 13.78
C LYS A 136 1.86 12.39 14.11
N THR A 137 1.99 11.54 13.09
CA THR A 137 2.54 10.18 13.24
C THR A 137 4.00 10.22 13.67
N ILE A 138 4.81 11.13 13.11
CA ILE A 138 6.22 11.34 13.46
C ILE A 138 6.33 11.82 14.92
N MET A 139 5.49 12.76 15.32
CA MET A 139 5.47 13.30 16.70
C MET A 139 4.90 12.34 17.74
N GLY A 140 4.26 11.25 17.28
CA GLY A 140 3.55 10.33 18.18
C GLY A 140 2.19 10.84 18.67
N ASP A 141 1.71 11.95 18.11
CA ASP A 141 0.41 12.57 18.40
C ASP A 141 -0.68 12.02 17.45
N CYS A 142 -0.90 10.73 17.52
CA CYS A 142 -1.90 10.04 16.70
C CYS A 142 -2.50 8.86 17.46
N ASP A 143 -3.79 8.61 17.23
CA ASP A 143 -4.45 7.39 17.69
C ASP A 143 -3.98 6.21 16.85
N VAL A 144 -3.60 5.11 17.51
CA VAL A 144 -3.14 3.88 16.87
C VAL A 144 -4.06 2.74 17.23
N ARG A 145 -4.63 2.10 16.21
CA ARG A 145 -5.37 0.85 16.39
C ARG A 145 -4.41 -0.33 16.34
N ASN A 146 -4.35 -1.10 17.42
CA ASN A 146 -3.62 -2.36 17.42
C ASN A 146 -4.45 -3.46 16.76
N VAL A 147 -3.86 -4.14 15.79
CA VAL A 147 -4.51 -5.26 15.09
C VAL A 147 -3.89 -6.55 15.54
N THR A 148 -4.71 -7.46 16.07
CA THR A 148 -4.29 -8.80 16.47
C THR A 148 -4.15 -9.69 15.25
N MET A 149 -3.00 -10.36 15.14
CA MET A 149 -2.73 -11.32 14.08
C MET A 149 -2.80 -12.76 14.62
N ALA A 150 -3.38 -13.65 13.84
CA ALA A 150 -3.27 -15.09 14.07
C ALA A 150 -1.91 -15.59 13.59
N LYS A 151 -1.31 -16.51 14.35
CA LYS A 151 -0.06 -17.15 14.01
C LYS A 151 -0.22 -18.66 14.00
N ALA A 152 0.03 -19.26 12.85
CA ALA A 152 0.13 -20.71 12.72
C ALA A 152 1.62 -21.12 12.70
N VAL A 153 1.94 -22.20 13.43
CA VAL A 153 3.29 -22.80 13.43
C VAL A 153 3.10 -24.28 13.12
N THR A 154 3.80 -24.74 12.08
CA THR A 154 3.81 -26.14 11.69
C THR A 154 4.87 -26.92 12.48
N ASN A 155 4.77 -28.25 12.49
CA ASN A 155 5.70 -29.13 13.22
C ASN A 155 7.13 -29.09 12.66
N ASP A 156 7.34 -28.65 11.44
CA ASP A 156 8.64 -28.39 10.81
C ASP A 156 9.21 -26.99 11.11
N GLY A 157 8.48 -26.19 11.93
CA GLY A 157 8.91 -24.86 12.37
C GLY A 157 8.56 -23.71 11.44
N GLN A 158 7.83 -23.95 10.35
CA GLN A 158 7.34 -22.87 9.49
C GLN A 158 6.29 -22.04 10.23
N LYS A 159 6.28 -20.73 9.95
CA LYS A 159 5.38 -19.78 10.59
C LYS A 159 4.59 -19.02 9.53
N MET A 160 3.30 -18.93 9.73
CA MET A 160 2.41 -18.09 8.93
C MET A 160 1.67 -17.10 9.82
N LEU A 161 1.54 -15.87 9.36
CA LEU A 161 0.74 -14.82 9.99
C LEU A 161 -0.48 -14.52 9.13
N ALA A 162 -1.61 -14.30 9.78
CA ALA A 162 -2.84 -13.90 9.13
C ALA A 162 -3.49 -12.74 9.90
N VAL A 163 -4.06 -11.80 9.15
CA VAL A 163 -4.94 -10.75 9.64
C VAL A 163 -6.32 -11.05 9.07
N ASN A 164 -7.34 -11.02 9.92
CA ASN A 164 -8.72 -11.07 9.46
C ASN A 164 -9.18 -9.65 9.17
N ASP A 165 -9.68 -9.45 7.97
CA ASP A 165 -10.34 -8.23 7.51
C ASP A 165 -11.86 -8.29 7.65
#